data_ffcbec6617427bf1a2e17740fa667a03
#
_entry.id   ffcbec6617427bf1a2e17740fa667a03
#
_cell.length_a   1.000
_cell.length_b   1.000
_cell.length_c   1.000
_cell.angle_alpha   90.00
_cell.angle_beta   90.00
_cell.angle_gamma   90.00
#
_symmetry.space_group_name_H-M   'P 1'
#
loop_
_entity.id
_entity.type
_entity.pdbx_description
1 polymer ?
#
loop_
_entity_poly.entity_id
_entity_poly.type
_entity_poly.pdbx_seq_one_letter_code
_entity_poly.pdbx_strand_id
1 'polypeptide(L)'
;MSRVLALLFLVLLVLLAFSSFFWLYEAKFLTGRASVSQASFSVDNSYVFVSPLQAKANTQEKIRVTVFVLNNQGLGVLGKTVSLTQNPNLKTDTIQSLTDGFGKSVFDVSSGKTGEYYLDVTVDGSSLNQKAHLTFD
;
A
#
# COMPACT_ATOMS: atom_id res chain seq x y z
N MET A 1 -34.09 -4.29 -52.55
CA MET A 1 -33.37 -3.45 -51.58
C MET A 1 -32.58 -2.42 -52.31
N SER A 2 -32.73 -1.16 -51.99
CA SER A 2 -31.92 -0.12 -52.62
C SER A 2 -30.44 -0.26 -52.20
N ARG A 3 -29.51 0.00 -53.14
CA ARG A 3 -28.06 -0.06 -52.87
C ARG A 3 -27.67 0.80 -51.67
N VAL A 4 -28.42 1.86 -51.41
CA VAL A 4 -28.28 2.76 -50.27
C VAL A 4 -28.56 2.03 -48.91
N LEU A 5 -29.61 1.20 -48.87
CA LEU A 5 -29.99 0.46 -47.69
C LEU A 5 -28.94 -0.62 -47.32
N ALA A 6 -28.39 -1.28 -48.36
CA ALA A 6 -27.33 -2.25 -48.19
C ALA A 6 -26.02 -1.57 -47.64
N LEU A 7 -25.74 -0.38 -48.13
CA LEU A 7 -24.58 0.40 -47.72
C LEU A 7 -24.70 0.91 -46.28
N LEU A 8 -25.91 1.37 -45.87
CA LEU A 8 -26.25 1.75 -44.53
C LEU A 8 -26.12 0.57 -43.55
N PHE A 9 -26.57 -0.61 -43.95
CA PHE A 9 -26.49 -1.83 -43.12
C PHE A 9 -25.06 -2.28 -42.94
N LEU A 10 -24.20 -2.13 -43.97
CA LEU A 10 -22.79 -2.45 -43.90
C LEU A 10 -22.04 -1.50 -42.98
N VAL A 11 -22.34 -0.20 -43.02
CA VAL A 11 -21.77 0.80 -42.10
C VAL A 11 -22.18 0.51 -40.65
N LEU A 12 -23.44 0.15 -40.44
CA LEU A 12 -23.93 -0.22 -39.08
C LEU A 12 -23.20 -1.46 -38.54
N LEU A 13 -22.97 -2.47 -39.38
CA LEU A 13 -22.22 -3.68 -38.98
C LEU A 13 -20.77 -3.35 -38.62
N VAL A 14 -20.12 -2.49 -39.37
CA VAL A 14 -18.75 -2.05 -39.08
C VAL A 14 -18.68 -1.29 -37.76
N LEU A 15 -19.64 -0.39 -37.51
CA LEU A 15 -19.72 0.36 -36.25
C LEU A 15 -19.96 -0.56 -35.05
N LEU A 16 -20.83 -1.57 -35.19
CA LEU A 16 -21.07 -2.55 -34.13
C LEU A 16 -19.83 -3.41 -33.84
N ALA A 17 -19.12 -3.83 -34.88
CA ALA A 17 -17.89 -4.59 -34.73
C ALA A 17 -16.79 -3.76 -34.03
N PHE A 18 -16.68 -2.48 -34.40
CA PHE A 18 -15.73 -1.56 -33.78
C PHE A 18 -16.05 -1.27 -32.32
N SER A 19 -17.32 -1.05 -32.00
CA SER A 19 -17.81 -0.83 -30.64
C SER A 19 -17.57 -2.07 -29.74
N SER A 20 -17.85 -3.26 -30.27
CA SER A 20 -17.59 -4.52 -29.55
C SER A 20 -16.11 -4.76 -29.29
N PHE A 21 -15.26 -4.45 -30.27
CA PHE A 21 -13.81 -4.57 -30.11
C PHE A 21 -13.27 -3.60 -29.06
N PHE A 22 -13.79 -2.37 -29.04
CA PHE A 22 -13.40 -1.35 -28.06
C PHE A 22 -13.81 -1.75 -26.64
N TRP A 23 -15.03 -2.28 -26.49
CA TRP A 23 -15.56 -2.73 -25.20
C TRP A 23 -14.77 -3.92 -24.64
N LEU A 24 -14.39 -4.88 -25.48
CA LEU A 24 -13.56 -6.03 -25.09
C LEU A 24 -12.13 -5.60 -24.73
N TYR A 25 -11.60 -4.58 -25.40
CA TYR A 25 -10.28 -4.06 -25.12
C TYR A 25 -10.25 -3.30 -23.79
N GLU A 26 -11.22 -2.43 -23.53
CA GLU A 26 -11.37 -1.73 -22.25
C GLU A 26 -11.62 -2.69 -21.08
N ALA A 27 -12.45 -3.69 -21.26
CA ALA A 27 -12.72 -4.69 -20.22
C ALA A 27 -11.44 -5.43 -19.79
N LYS A 28 -10.57 -5.78 -20.75
CA LYS A 28 -9.28 -6.41 -20.43
C LYS A 28 -8.30 -5.46 -19.73
N PHE A 29 -8.32 -4.19 -20.09
CA PHE A 29 -7.43 -3.20 -19.49
C PHE A 29 -7.85 -2.81 -18.07
N LEU A 30 -9.15 -2.73 -17.80
CA LEU A 30 -9.72 -2.43 -16.48
C LEU A 30 -9.63 -3.62 -15.51
N THR A 31 -9.88 -4.85 -15.98
CA THR A 31 -9.73 -6.05 -15.15
C THR A 31 -8.28 -6.35 -14.78
N GLY A 32 -7.31 -5.96 -15.60
CA GLY A 32 -5.89 -6.09 -15.28
C GLY A 32 -5.43 -5.18 -14.11
N ARG A 33 -6.18 -4.11 -13.79
CA ARG A 33 -5.91 -3.22 -12.66
C ARG A 33 -6.71 -3.55 -11.39
N ALA A 34 -7.79 -4.29 -11.52
CA ALA A 34 -8.70 -4.61 -10.41
C ALA A 34 -8.41 -5.96 -9.73
N SER A 35 -7.45 -6.73 -10.19
CA SER A 35 -6.97 -7.86 -9.41
C SER A 35 -6.07 -7.34 -8.29
N VAL A 36 -6.69 -6.87 -7.22
CA VAL A 36 -6.08 -6.90 -5.88
C VAL A 36 -5.91 -8.38 -5.54
N SER A 37 -5.02 -9.05 -6.23
CA SER A 37 -4.53 -10.34 -5.78
C SER A 37 -3.90 -10.07 -4.41
N GLN A 38 -3.97 -11.03 -3.51
CA GLN A 38 -3.10 -11.09 -2.32
C GLN A 38 -1.66 -11.19 -2.84
N ALA A 39 -1.19 -10.12 -3.46
CA ALA A 39 0.11 -10.06 -4.07
C ALA A 39 1.15 -10.31 -2.98
N SER A 40 2.12 -11.13 -3.28
CA SER A 40 3.31 -11.25 -2.45
C SER A 40 3.95 -9.87 -2.35
N PHE A 41 4.33 -9.48 -1.14
CA PHE A 41 5.10 -8.25 -0.94
C PHE A 41 6.59 -8.52 -1.11
N SER A 42 7.34 -7.48 -1.41
CA SER A 42 8.81 -7.51 -1.51
C SER A 42 9.40 -6.86 -0.27
N VAL A 43 10.23 -7.60 0.45
CA VAL A 43 10.97 -7.07 1.61
C VAL A 43 11.92 -5.95 1.17
N ASP A 44 12.56 -6.10 0.01
CA ASP A 44 13.56 -5.15 -0.49
C ASP A 44 12.93 -3.82 -0.96
N ASN A 45 11.70 -3.87 -1.45
CA ASN A 45 10.98 -2.67 -1.93
C ASN A 45 10.14 -2.01 -0.83
N SER A 46 9.86 -2.73 0.25
CA SER A 46 9.09 -2.20 1.39
C SER A 46 9.99 -1.39 2.31
N TYR A 47 9.45 -0.31 2.88
CA TYR A 47 10.26 0.60 3.69
C TYR A 47 9.48 1.21 4.84
N VAL A 48 10.22 1.77 5.80
CA VAL A 48 9.73 2.41 7.00
C VAL A 48 10.05 3.89 6.96
N PHE A 49 9.04 4.72 7.22
CA PHE A 49 9.18 6.17 7.33
C PHE A 49 8.80 6.62 8.74
N VAL A 50 9.63 7.47 9.33
CA VAL A 50 9.47 7.96 10.71
C VAL A 50 9.38 9.49 10.69
N SER A 51 8.38 10.06 11.36
CA SER A 51 8.20 11.50 11.44
C SER A 51 7.42 11.92 12.70
N PRO A 52 7.88 12.92 13.48
CA PRO A 52 9.19 13.57 13.40
C PRO A 52 10.33 12.59 13.70
N LEU A 53 11.57 12.96 13.40
CA LEU A 53 12.74 12.11 13.70
C LEU A 53 13.06 12.05 15.18
N GLN A 54 12.59 13.03 15.95
CA GLN A 54 12.84 13.19 17.37
C GLN A 54 11.60 13.76 18.06
N ALA A 55 11.33 13.30 19.29
CA ALA A 55 10.26 13.80 20.14
C ALA A 55 10.72 13.81 21.60
N LYS A 56 10.00 14.53 22.46
CA LYS A 56 10.31 14.58 23.88
C LYS A 56 9.81 13.34 24.62
N ALA A 57 10.62 12.87 25.55
CA ALA A 57 10.29 11.74 26.42
C ALA A 57 9.31 12.14 27.54
N ASN A 58 8.13 12.63 27.17
CA ASN A 58 7.09 13.09 28.08
C ASN A 58 5.79 12.28 28.01
N THR A 59 5.78 11.16 27.29
CA THR A 59 4.63 10.28 27.04
C THR A 59 3.50 10.91 26.23
N GLN A 60 3.57 12.19 25.93
CA GLN A 60 2.54 12.92 25.18
C GLN A 60 2.92 13.12 23.72
N GLU A 61 4.19 13.49 23.48
CA GLU A 61 4.70 13.64 22.13
C GLU A 61 4.88 12.26 21.48
N LYS A 62 4.48 12.16 20.23
CA LYS A 62 4.48 10.91 19.48
C LYS A 62 5.31 11.04 18.21
N ILE A 63 6.02 9.97 17.93
CA ILE A 63 6.68 9.76 16.64
C ILE A 63 5.80 8.83 15.82
N ARG A 64 5.43 9.24 14.63
CA ARG A 64 4.66 8.41 13.71
C ARG A 64 5.59 7.51 12.92
N VAL A 65 5.30 6.23 12.96
CA VAL A 65 5.95 5.21 12.15
C VAL A 65 4.96 4.81 11.05
N THR A 66 5.32 5.08 9.82
CA THR A 66 4.55 4.68 8.63
C THR A 66 5.32 3.61 7.88
N VAL A 67 4.69 2.49 7.64
CA VAL A 67 5.28 1.37 6.90
C VAL A 67 4.60 1.28 5.53
N PHE A 68 5.39 1.21 4.48
CA PHE A 68 4.93 1.01 3.12
C PHE A 68 5.32 -0.39 2.65
N VAL A 69 4.32 -1.22 2.45
CA VAL A 69 4.48 -2.59 1.97
C VAL A 69 4.22 -2.63 0.47
N LEU A 70 5.27 -2.88 -0.30
CA LEU A 70 5.25 -2.83 -1.74
C LEU A 70 5.56 -4.21 -2.34
N ASN A 71 5.09 -4.44 -3.55
CA ASN A 71 5.45 -5.61 -4.35
C ASN A 71 6.76 -5.39 -5.15
N ASN A 72 7.15 -6.37 -5.95
CA ASN A 72 8.36 -6.29 -6.78
C ASN A 72 8.31 -5.20 -7.86
N GLN A 73 7.12 -4.66 -8.15
CA GLN A 73 6.90 -3.57 -9.10
C GLN A 73 6.85 -2.20 -8.42
N GLY A 74 7.02 -2.14 -7.09
CA GLY A 74 6.92 -0.90 -6.32
C GLY A 74 5.49 -0.42 -6.08
N LEU A 75 4.49 -1.30 -6.27
CA LEU A 75 3.08 -0.99 -6.03
C LEU A 75 2.67 -1.42 -4.62
N GLY A 76 1.80 -0.64 -3.98
CA GLY A 76 1.28 -0.94 -2.65
C GLY A 76 0.50 -2.26 -2.60
N VAL A 77 0.69 -3.01 -1.53
CA VAL A 77 -0.01 -4.29 -1.29
C VAL A 77 -1.02 -4.14 -0.17
N LEU A 78 -2.29 -4.34 -0.51
CA LEU A 78 -3.42 -4.24 0.42
C LEU A 78 -3.50 -5.47 1.35
N GLY A 79 -3.96 -5.26 2.59
CA GLY A 79 -4.39 -6.33 3.50
C GLY A 79 -3.26 -7.12 4.16
N LYS A 80 -2.03 -6.56 4.17
CA LYS A 80 -0.90 -7.15 4.90
C LYS A 80 -0.91 -6.71 6.35
N THR A 81 -0.69 -7.64 7.26
CA THR A 81 -0.60 -7.35 8.69
C THR A 81 0.80 -6.89 9.03
N VAL A 82 0.91 -5.65 9.51
CA VAL A 82 2.17 -5.06 9.96
C VAL A 82 2.20 -5.01 11.47
N SER A 83 3.35 -5.33 12.07
CA SER A 83 3.58 -5.20 13.50
C SER A 83 4.98 -4.65 13.80
N LEU A 84 5.09 -3.93 14.91
CA LEU A 84 6.34 -3.44 15.46
C LEU A 84 6.73 -4.30 16.68
N THR A 85 8.04 -4.51 16.86
CA THR A 85 8.55 -5.19 18.05
C THR A 85 8.20 -4.41 19.29
N GLN A 86 7.70 -5.12 20.32
CA GLN A 86 7.35 -4.53 21.62
C GLN A 86 8.63 -4.12 22.38
N ASN A 87 8.59 -2.93 22.98
CA ASN A 87 9.64 -2.46 23.87
C ASN A 87 9.02 -1.90 25.15
N PRO A 88 9.45 -2.33 26.37
CA PRO A 88 8.83 -1.94 27.63
C PRO A 88 8.93 -0.44 27.93
N ASN A 89 9.88 0.27 27.31
CA ASN A 89 10.05 1.73 27.49
C ASN A 89 9.21 2.54 26.51
N LEU A 90 8.58 1.89 25.54
CA LEU A 90 7.78 2.53 24.49
C LEU A 90 6.33 2.15 24.61
N LYS A 91 5.47 3.12 24.39
CA LYS A 91 4.04 2.90 24.18
C LYS A 91 3.74 3.03 22.70
N THR A 92 3.28 1.95 22.10
CA THR A 92 2.88 1.91 20.69
C THR A 92 1.36 1.91 20.60
N ASP A 93 0.82 2.95 19.97
CA ASP A 93 -0.60 3.06 19.62
C ASP A 93 -0.76 2.64 18.15
N THR A 94 -1.47 1.57 17.88
CA THR A 94 -1.74 1.08 16.53
C THR A 94 -2.88 1.88 15.93
N ILE A 95 -2.58 2.69 14.93
CA ILE A 95 -3.58 3.47 14.19
C ILE A 95 -4.19 2.61 13.08
N GLN A 96 -3.32 1.92 12.34
CA GLN A 96 -3.72 1.04 11.24
C GLN A 96 -2.68 -0.06 11.07
N SER A 97 -3.01 -1.29 11.47
CA SER A 97 -2.11 -2.45 11.35
C SER A 97 -2.19 -3.16 9.99
N LEU A 98 -3.37 -3.11 9.35
CA LEU A 98 -3.55 -3.65 7.99
C LEU A 98 -3.20 -2.59 6.95
N THR A 99 -2.45 -3.00 5.93
CA THR A 99 -2.11 -2.10 4.83
C THR A 99 -3.33 -1.73 3.99
N ASP A 100 -3.41 -0.46 3.61
CA ASP A 100 -4.42 0.07 2.67
C ASP A 100 -4.03 -0.20 1.20
N GLY A 101 -4.80 0.34 0.26
CA GLY A 101 -4.58 0.20 -1.18
C GLY A 101 -3.24 0.77 -1.68
N PHE A 102 -2.57 1.59 -0.88
CA PHE A 102 -1.22 2.11 -1.13
C PHE A 102 -0.13 1.29 -0.42
N GLY A 103 -0.51 0.22 0.25
CA GLY A 103 0.40 -0.59 1.06
C GLY A 103 0.80 0.07 2.39
N LYS A 104 0.06 1.11 2.83
CA LYS A 104 0.42 1.90 4.01
C LYS A 104 -0.19 1.33 5.28
N SER A 105 0.64 1.26 6.33
CA SER A 105 0.27 0.96 7.72
C SER A 105 0.84 2.05 8.65
N VAL A 106 0.18 2.37 9.77
CA VAL A 106 0.51 3.52 10.61
C VAL A 106 0.47 3.17 12.10
N PHE A 107 1.50 3.60 12.81
CA PHE A 107 1.64 3.48 14.26
C PHE A 107 2.11 4.81 14.85
N ASP A 108 1.66 5.14 16.05
CA ASP A 108 2.19 6.26 16.83
C ASP A 108 2.92 5.71 18.05
N VAL A 109 4.15 6.16 18.26
CA VAL A 109 5.00 5.68 19.36
C VAL A 109 5.37 6.84 20.26
N SER A 110 5.25 6.68 21.57
CA SER A 110 5.68 7.63 22.60
C SER A 110 6.57 6.96 23.62
N SER A 111 7.37 7.75 24.33
CA SER A 111 8.23 7.29 25.41
C SER A 111 8.17 8.21 26.63
N GLY A 112 8.33 7.66 27.81
CA GLY A 112 8.62 8.43 29.04
C GLY A 112 10.11 8.41 29.40
N LYS A 113 10.96 7.76 28.59
CA LYS A 113 12.41 7.67 28.81
C LYS A 113 13.15 8.17 27.60
N THR A 114 14.18 8.98 27.83
CA THR A 114 15.11 9.43 26.81
C THR A 114 15.93 8.26 26.25
N GLY A 115 16.29 8.33 25.00
CA GLY A 115 17.12 7.32 24.35
C GLY A 115 16.81 7.12 22.86
N GLU A 116 17.62 6.31 22.23
CA GLU A 116 17.43 5.84 20.88
C GLU A 116 16.87 4.42 20.89
N TYR A 117 15.86 4.19 20.07
CA TYR A 117 15.17 2.91 19.98
C TYR A 117 15.12 2.44 18.53
N TYR A 118 15.39 1.16 18.33
CA TYR A 118 15.31 0.50 17.03
C TYR A 118 14.28 -0.61 17.11
N LEU A 119 13.19 -0.45 16.38
CA LEU A 119 12.10 -1.43 16.34
C LEU A 119 12.16 -2.22 15.04
N ASP A 120 12.14 -3.55 15.16
CA ASP A 120 11.94 -4.41 14.01
C ASP A 120 10.50 -4.28 13.53
N VAL A 121 10.34 -4.26 12.22
CA VAL A 121 9.05 -4.22 11.55
C VAL A 121 8.82 -5.55 10.86
N THR A 122 7.69 -6.18 11.13
CA THR A 122 7.31 -7.43 10.49
C THR A 122 6.04 -7.26 9.67
N VAL A 123 5.98 -7.93 8.54
CA VAL A 123 4.84 -7.98 7.63
C VAL A 123 4.47 -9.44 7.42
N ASP A 124 3.26 -9.83 7.81
CA ASP A 124 2.79 -11.23 7.80
C ASP A 124 3.82 -12.20 8.43
N GLY A 125 4.50 -11.76 9.49
CA GLY A 125 5.54 -12.52 10.20
C GLY A 125 6.94 -12.48 9.60
N SER A 126 7.14 -11.84 8.46
CA SER A 126 8.46 -11.66 7.84
C SER A 126 9.05 -10.30 8.20
N SER A 127 10.29 -10.27 8.70
CA SER A 127 10.97 -9.03 9.06
C SER A 127 11.40 -8.24 7.82
N LEU A 128 11.19 -6.92 7.87
CA LEU A 128 11.75 -6.00 6.88
C LEU A 128 13.26 -5.79 7.14
N ASN A 129 13.99 -5.41 6.10
CA ASN A 129 15.41 -5.09 6.22
C ASN A 129 15.65 -3.78 6.99
N GLN A 130 14.68 -2.86 6.96
CA GLN A 130 14.74 -1.57 7.62
C GLN A 130 14.03 -1.61 8.97
N LYS A 131 14.68 -1.04 10.00
CA LYS A 131 14.10 -0.84 11.33
C LYS A 131 13.53 0.57 11.47
N ALA A 132 12.54 0.73 12.33
CA ALA A 132 12.10 2.06 12.76
C ALA A 132 13.10 2.60 13.79
N HIS A 133 13.78 3.70 13.47
CA HIS A 133 14.69 4.40 14.38
C HIS A 133 13.97 5.59 15.00
N LEU A 134 13.84 5.59 16.33
CA LEU A 134 13.13 6.57 17.11
C LEU A 134 14.08 7.20 18.14
N THR A 135 14.08 8.53 18.23
CA THR A 135 14.86 9.26 19.23
C THR A 135 13.93 10.04 20.16
N PHE A 136 14.07 9.85 21.44
CA PHE A 136 13.36 10.61 22.48
C PHE A 136 14.36 11.31 23.41
N ASP A 137 14.21 12.63 23.60
CA ASP A 137 15.03 13.52 24.41
C ASP A 137 14.30 14.17 25.60
#